data_030c56ad9a6dd68b75261a98a17a745d
#
_entry.id   030c56ad9a6dd68b75261a98a17a745d
#
_cell.length_a   1.000
_cell.length_b   1.000
_cell.length_c   1.000
_cell.angle_alpha   90.00
_cell.angle_beta   90.00
_cell.angle_gamma   90.00
#
_symmetry.space_group_name_H-M   'P 1'
#
loop_
_entity.id
_entity.type
_entity.pdbx_description
1 polymer ?
#
loop_
_entity_poly.entity_id
_entity_poly.type
_entity_poly.pdbx_seq_one_letter_code
_entity_poly.pdbx_strand_id
1 'polypeptide(L)'
;GRKWVDFQNDVTVKDIDQAARENFRSVEHMKRYTTQGMATDQGRMGNVTALSVLADATGRSIPGTGTSTFRPPFAPIHIAALGAGGQGKGFAPERFTASHAVTLSMGAPLIEAGLWYRPSYYPRAGETTWRQSCDREVGMVRSRVGVCDVSTLGKIDVQGPDAAAFLDFVYTNTMSTLPVGKVRYGLMLREDGHVMDDGTCARIGETQFVVTTTTAAAGLVMKQMEFAAQVLRPDLD
;
A
#
# COMPACT_ATOMS: atom_id res chain seq x y z
N GLY A 1 26.87 34.72 16.15
CA GLY A 1 25.70 33.81 16.17
C GLY A 1 25.40 33.32 14.76
N ARG A 2 24.60 32.26 14.63
CA ARG A 2 24.14 31.76 13.35
C ARG A 2 23.18 32.76 12.71
N LYS A 3 23.31 32.97 11.40
CA LYS A 3 22.41 33.82 10.61
C LYS A 3 21.46 32.88 9.82
N TRP A 4 20.27 32.70 10.34
CA TRP A 4 19.25 31.83 9.75
C TRP A 4 18.59 32.46 8.54
N VAL A 5 18.39 31.68 7.50
CA VAL A 5 17.71 32.06 6.26
C VAL A 5 16.40 31.29 6.09
N ASP A 6 16.43 29.99 6.37
CA ASP A 6 15.24 29.13 6.35
C ASP A 6 15.12 28.41 7.69
N PHE A 7 14.08 28.76 8.46
CA PHE A 7 13.85 28.20 9.78
C PHE A 7 13.21 26.81 9.75
N GLN A 8 12.56 26.44 8.66
CA GLN A 8 11.90 25.14 8.54
C GLN A 8 12.90 24.03 8.21
N ASN A 9 13.94 24.37 7.44
CA ASN A 9 15.00 23.43 7.04
C ASN A 9 16.36 23.73 7.68
N ASP A 10 16.39 24.61 8.70
CA ASP A 10 17.61 24.97 9.44
C ASP A 10 18.76 25.49 8.55
N VAL A 11 18.43 26.17 7.43
CA VAL A 11 19.44 26.69 6.50
C VAL A 11 19.96 28.03 6.98
N THR A 12 21.27 28.18 6.98
CA THR A 12 21.97 29.41 7.38
C THR A 12 22.69 30.06 6.21
N VAL A 13 23.16 31.31 6.42
CA VAL A 13 24.04 31.99 5.47
C VAL A 13 25.29 31.16 5.14
N LYS A 14 25.84 30.42 6.13
CA LYS A 14 27.02 29.57 5.91
C LYS A 14 26.75 28.44 4.93
N ASP A 15 25.55 27.86 4.95
CA ASP A 15 25.18 26.78 4.05
C ASP A 15 25.09 27.26 2.61
N ILE A 16 24.58 28.47 2.41
CA ILE A 16 24.54 29.12 1.07
C ILE A 16 25.94 29.49 0.59
N ASP A 17 26.79 30.05 1.46
CA ASP A 17 28.18 30.34 1.15
C ASP A 17 28.95 29.06 0.79
N GLN A 18 28.70 27.99 1.48
CA GLN A 18 29.27 26.67 1.18
C GLN A 18 28.82 26.15 -0.17
N ALA A 19 27.52 26.21 -0.44
CA ALA A 19 26.96 25.83 -1.73
C ALA A 19 27.64 26.60 -2.89
N ALA A 20 27.80 27.91 -2.74
CA ALA A 20 28.49 28.76 -3.73
C ALA A 20 29.95 28.35 -3.95
N ARG A 21 30.70 28.03 -2.88
CA ARG A 21 32.10 27.56 -2.95
C ARG A 21 32.21 26.20 -3.64
N GLU A 22 31.23 25.31 -3.43
CA GLU A 22 31.14 24.00 -4.06
C GLU A 22 30.56 24.06 -5.49
N ASN A 23 30.45 25.26 -6.05
CA ASN A 23 29.98 25.54 -7.42
C ASN A 23 28.47 25.36 -7.65
N PHE A 24 27.65 25.31 -6.62
CA PHE A 24 26.19 25.38 -6.74
C PHE A 24 25.73 26.84 -6.86
N ARG A 25 26.12 27.48 -7.96
CA ARG A 25 25.98 28.93 -8.19
C ARG A 25 24.63 29.33 -8.80
N SER A 26 23.85 28.38 -9.29
CA SER A 26 22.47 28.60 -9.71
C SER A 26 21.55 28.57 -8.48
N VAL A 27 20.56 29.47 -8.43
CA VAL A 27 19.59 29.52 -7.32
C VAL A 27 18.84 28.21 -7.17
N GLU A 28 18.52 27.54 -8.26
CA GLU A 28 17.83 26.23 -8.24
C GLU A 28 18.72 25.07 -7.76
N HIS A 29 20.02 25.12 -8.04
CA HIS A 29 20.98 24.12 -7.53
C HIS A 29 21.27 24.38 -6.05
N MET A 30 21.52 25.63 -5.65
CA MET A 30 21.69 26.00 -4.25
C MET A 30 20.47 25.59 -3.41
N LYS A 31 19.27 25.85 -3.91
CA LYS A 31 18.01 25.42 -3.27
C LYS A 31 18.01 23.92 -2.99
N ARG A 32 18.38 23.07 -3.96
CA ARG A 32 18.39 21.62 -3.80
C ARG A 32 19.52 21.10 -2.93
N TYR A 33 20.67 21.77 -2.99
CA TYR A 33 21.83 21.39 -2.18
C TYR A 33 21.60 21.67 -0.69
N THR A 34 21.02 22.84 -0.37
CA THR A 34 20.79 23.28 1.02
C THR A 34 19.40 22.95 1.56
N THR A 35 18.48 22.51 0.73
CA THR A 35 17.04 22.40 1.01
C THR A 35 16.33 23.75 1.29
N GLN A 36 16.98 24.87 1.06
CA GLN A 36 16.42 26.20 1.27
C GLN A 36 15.16 26.41 0.44
N GLY A 37 14.06 26.78 1.08
CA GLY A 37 12.78 27.04 0.41
C GLY A 37 12.08 25.77 -0.12
N MET A 38 12.44 24.59 0.39
CA MET A 38 11.81 23.31 0.03
C MET A 38 10.77 22.82 1.06
N ALA A 39 10.58 23.54 2.15
CA ALA A 39 9.58 23.22 3.16
C ALA A 39 8.17 23.68 2.74
N THR A 40 7.22 23.57 3.64
CA THR A 40 5.77 23.77 3.36
C THR A 40 5.43 25.16 2.84
N ASP A 41 6.20 26.19 3.21
CA ASP A 41 6.02 27.58 2.72
C ASP A 41 6.65 27.82 1.33
N GLN A 42 7.42 26.86 0.84
CA GLN A 42 8.13 26.93 -0.45
C GLN A 42 8.95 28.21 -0.61
N GLY A 43 9.59 28.64 0.47
CA GLY A 43 10.50 29.77 0.50
C GLY A 43 9.86 31.15 0.55
N ARG A 44 8.56 31.28 0.84
CA ARG A 44 7.90 32.58 0.96
C ARG A 44 8.60 33.50 1.97
N MET A 45 9.11 32.94 3.07
CA MET A 45 9.79 33.70 4.11
C MET A 45 11.27 33.93 3.82
N GLY A 46 11.94 32.98 3.15
CA GLY A 46 13.40 32.98 3.04
C GLY A 46 13.98 33.22 1.64
N ASN A 47 13.22 33.06 0.56
CA ASN A 47 13.78 33.07 -0.80
C ASN A 47 14.50 34.38 -1.17
N VAL A 48 13.94 35.55 -0.83
CA VAL A 48 14.55 36.85 -1.13
C VAL A 48 15.88 36.99 -0.40
N THR A 49 15.91 36.61 0.88
CA THR A 49 17.14 36.62 1.67
C THR A 49 18.17 35.64 1.12
N ALA A 50 17.75 34.42 0.77
CA ALA A 50 18.64 33.40 0.24
C ALA A 50 19.29 33.80 -1.09
N LEU A 51 18.50 34.36 -2.03
CA LEU A 51 19.04 34.79 -3.30
C LEU A 51 19.95 36.02 -3.15
N SER A 52 19.71 36.90 -2.18
CA SER A 52 20.60 38.02 -1.88
C SER A 52 21.95 37.51 -1.36
N VAL A 53 21.96 36.56 -0.44
CA VAL A 53 23.19 35.93 0.07
C VAL A 53 23.92 35.19 -1.05
N LEU A 54 23.22 34.48 -1.93
CA LEU A 54 23.86 33.82 -3.07
C LEU A 54 24.42 34.81 -4.09
N ALA A 55 23.73 35.95 -4.33
CA ALA A 55 24.19 37.00 -5.17
C ALA A 55 25.53 37.57 -4.67
N ASP A 56 25.61 37.89 -3.38
CA ASP A 56 26.85 38.38 -2.73
C ASP A 56 27.96 37.33 -2.83
N ALA A 57 27.68 36.07 -2.49
CA ALA A 57 28.67 34.98 -2.52
C ALA A 57 29.20 34.67 -3.93
N THR A 58 28.42 34.97 -4.98
CA THR A 58 28.80 34.70 -6.37
C THR A 58 29.24 35.95 -7.16
N GLY A 59 29.22 37.15 -6.53
CA GLY A 59 29.54 38.43 -7.17
C GLY A 59 28.54 38.83 -8.25
N ARG A 60 27.28 38.46 -8.14
CA ARG A 60 26.22 38.76 -9.10
C ARG A 60 25.27 39.81 -8.52
N SER A 61 24.51 40.45 -9.40
CA SER A 61 23.35 41.23 -8.95
C SER A 61 22.20 40.34 -8.55
N ILE A 62 21.29 40.81 -7.69
CA ILE A 62 20.07 40.09 -7.31
C ILE A 62 19.24 39.70 -8.55
N PRO A 63 18.96 40.62 -9.51
CA PRO A 63 18.27 40.22 -10.74
C PRO A 63 19.04 39.19 -11.58
N GLY A 64 20.37 39.27 -11.60
CA GLY A 64 21.23 38.34 -12.33
C GLY A 64 21.33 36.93 -11.69
N THR A 65 21.03 36.82 -10.40
CA THR A 65 20.94 35.54 -9.67
C THR A 65 19.63 34.84 -9.97
N GLY A 66 18.56 35.61 -10.18
CA GLY A 66 17.23 35.09 -10.45
C GLY A 66 16.50 34.63 -9.20
N THR A 67 15.31 34.08 -9.40
CA THR A 67 14.45 33.55 -8.31
C THR A 67 14.31 32.06 -8.40
N SER A 68 14.17 31.39 -7.25
CA SER A 68 13.82 29.95 -7.21
C SER A 68 12.37 29.75 -7.58
N THR A 69 12.09 28.59 -8.18
CA THR A 69 10.73 28.16 -8.52
C THR A 69 10.14 27.39 -7.36
N PHE A 70 8.93 27.75 -6.94
CA PHE A 70 8.16 26.98 -5.96
C PHE A 70 7.50 25.76 -6.61
N ARG A 71 7.18 24.76 -5.80
CA ARG A 71 6.38 23.60 -6.19
C ARG A 71 5.01 23.59 -5.48
N PRO A 72 3.97 23.18 -6.14
CA PRO A 72 2.66 23.00 -5.48
C PRO A 72 2.70 21.83 -4.49
N PRO A 73 1.95 21.90 -3.37
CA PRO A 73 1.24 23.08 -2.89
C PRO A 73 2.20 24.03 -2.17
N PHE A 74 2.23 25.30 -2.56
CA PHE A 74 3.02 26.35 -1.89
C PHE A 74 2.16 27.23 -0.97
N ALA A 75 0.86 27.11 -1.06
CA ALA A 75 -0.11 27.66 -0.12
C ALA A 75 -0.67 26.52 0.74
N PRO A 76 -0.97 26.75 2.03
CA PRO A 76 -1.64 25.76 2.84
C PRO A 76 -2.94 25.30 2.18
N ILE A 77 -3.10 23.99 2.06
CA ILE A 77 -4.34 23.38 1.59
C ILE A 77 -4.99 22.64 2.76
N HIS A 78 -6.30 22.66 2.79
CA HIS A 78 -7.04 21.92 3.81
C HIS A 78 -6.88 20.42 3.57
N ILE A 79 -6.59 19.65 4.63
CA ILE A 79 -6.35 18.21 4.51
C ILE A 79 -7.56 17.47 3.89
N ALA A 80 -8.76 17.99 4.08
CA ALA A 80 -9.98 17.45 3.45
C ALA A 80 -9.92 17.47 1.91
N ALA A 81 -9.13 18.35 1.29
CA ALA A 81 -8.94 18.35 -0.16
C ALA A 81 -8.26 17.07 -0.66
N LEU A 82 -7.40 16.44 0.15
CA LEU A 82 -6.77 15.16 -0.16
C LEU A 82 -7.77 13.99 -0.15
N GLY A 83 -8.89 14.15 0.56
CA GLY A 83 -9.97 13.17 0.62
C GLY A 83 -10.92 13.20 -0.57
N ALA A 84 -10.71 14.11 -1.56
CA ALA A 84 -11.52 14.22 -2.77
C ALA A 84 -13.04 14.23 -2.51
N GLY A 85 -13.48 14.90 -1.44
CA GLY A 85 -14.88 14.97 -1.02
C GLY A 85 -15.35 13.81 -0.14
N GLY A 86 -14.46 12.89 0.25
CA GLY A 86 -14.77 11.83 1.18
C GLY A 86 -15.18 12.37 2.55
N GLN A 87 -16.13 11.70 3.21
CA GLN A 87 -16.60 12.02 4.56
C GLN A 87 -16.56 10.77 5.42
N GLY A 88 -16.12 10.91 6.70
CA GLY A 88 -16.00 9.79 7.62
C GLY A 88 -15.12 8.68 7.04
N LYS A 89 -15.64 7.48 6.89
CA LYS A 89 -14.93 6.35 6.26
C LYS A 89 -14.71 6.49 4.75
N GLY A 90 -15.27 7.50 4.09
CA GLY A 90 -15.07 7.77 2.66
C GLY A 90 -13.64 8.15 2.26
N PHE A 91 -12.74 8.31 3.23
CA PHE A 91 -11.29 8.40 2.97
C PHE A 91 -10.63 7.04 2.73
N ALA A 92 -11.28 5.94 3.05
CA ALA A 92 -10.84 4.59 2.77
C ALA A 92 -11.88 3.90 1.90
N PRO A 93 -11.50 3.27 0.78
CA PRO A 93 -12.47 2.52 -0.03
C PRO A 93 -13.06 1.38 0.78
N GLU A 94 -14.37 1.22 0.69
CA GLU A 94 -15.10 0.13 1.33
C GLU A 94 -15.54 -0.88 0.25
N ARG A 95 -15.41 -2.17 0.57
CA ARG A 95 -15.83 -3.26 -0.32
C ARG A 95 -16.87 -4.12 0.37
N PHE A 96 -17.93 -4.42 -0.37
CA PHE A 96 -19.03 -5.23 0.11
C PHE A 96 -19.19 -6.49 -0.74
N THR A 97 -19.55 -7.60 -0.10
CA THR A 97 -19.86 -8.83 -0.82
C THR A 97 -21.23 -8.72 -1.50
N ALA A 98 -21.50 -9.60 -2.48
CA ALA A 98 -22.83 -9.66 -3.11
C ALA A 98 -23.94 -10.01 -2.11
N SER A 99 -23.59 -10.72 -1.01
CA SER A 99 -24.52 -11.10 0.07
C SER A 99 -24.71 -10.01 1.13
N HIS A 100 -24.09 -8.84 1.00
CA HIS A 100 -24.07 -7.80 2.04
C HIS A 100 -25.46 -7.38 2.52
N ALA A 101 -26.39 -7.12 1.60
CA ALA A 101 -27.76 -6.71 1.96
C ALA A 101 -28.49 -7.80 2.77
N VAL A 102 -28.31 -9.06 2.40
CA VAL A 102 -28.87 -10.20 3.13
C VAL A 102 -28.22 -10.31 4.51
N THR A 103 -26.90 -10.19 4.60
CA THR A 103 -26.15 -10.17 5.85
C THR A 103 -26.68 -9.12 6.82
N LEU A 104 -26.92 -7.90 6.35
CA LEU A 104 -27.49 -6.82 7.17
C LEU A 104 -28.93 -7.13 7.62
N SER A 105 -29.76 -7.66 6.71
CA SER A 105 -31.15 -8.02 7.04
C SER A 105 -31.25 -9.12 8.10
N MET A 106 -30.22 -9.95 8.22
CA MET A 106 -30.11 -10.99 9.25
C MET A 106 -29.50 -10.47 10.57
N GLY A 107 -29.21 -9.17 10.66
CA GLY A 107 -28.66 -8.53 11.87
C GLY A 107 -27.22 -8.93 12.18
N ALA A 108 -26.46 -9.44 11.23
CA ALA A 108 -25.08 -9.86 11.44
C ALA A 108 -24.17 -8.64 11.69
N PRO A 109 -23.40 -8.63 12.79
CA PRO A 109 -22.33 -7.66 12.98
C PRO A 109 -21.25 -7.86 11.93
N LEU A 110 -20.73 -6.74 11.40
CA LEU A 110 -19.69 -6.76 10.39
C LEU A 110 -18.30 -6.65 11.01
N ILE A 111 -17.33 -7.28 10.40
CA ILE A 111 -15.90 -7.07 10.63
C ILE A 111 -15.24 -6.59 9.35
N GLU A 112 -14.25 -5.73 9.51
CA GLU A 112 -13.41 -5.24 8.42
C GLU A 112 -12.19 -6.15 8.26
N ALA A 113 -11.93 -6.57 7.02
CA ALA A 113 -10.74 -7.31 6.65
C ALA A 113 -10.25 -6.81 5.29
N GLY A 114 -9.09 -6.13 5.26
CA GLY A 114 -8.49 -5.61 4.02
C GLY A 114 -9.45 -4.80 3.15
N LEU A 115 -10.16 -3.83 3.72
CA LEU A 115 -11.18 -2.99 3.08
C LEU A 115 -12.53 -3.69 2.79
N TRP A 116 -12.63 -4.99 3.04
CA TRP A 116 -13.88 -5.73 2.90
C TRP A 116 -14.65 -5.76 4.22
N TYR A 117 -15.97 -5.57 4.13
CA TYR A 117 -16.89 -5.83 5.23
C TYR A 117 -17.54 -7.19 5.04
N ARG A 118 -17.42 -8.05 6.05
CA ARG A 118 -18.01 -9.38 6.05
C ARG A 118 -18.67 -9.68 7.40
N PRO A 119 -19.66 -10.60 7.45
CA PRO A 119 -20.29 -10.98 8.71
C PRO A 119 -19.30 -11.62 9.68
N SER A 120 -19.42 -11.27 10.95
CA SER A 120 -18.69 -11.93 12.03
C SER A 120 -19.43 -13.20 12.48
N TYR A 121 -20.73 -13.08 12.68
CA TYR A 121 -21.65 -14.17 13.06
C TYR A 121 -23.09 -13.73 12.76
N TYR A 122 -24.02 -14.68 12.81
CA TYR A 122 -25.45 -14.42 12.59
C TYR A 122 -26.23 -14.65 13.88
N PRO A 123 -26.63 -13.60 14.61
CA PRO A 123 -27.33 -13.74 15.89
C PRO A 123 -28.73 -14.28 15.70
N ARG A 124 -29.23 -15.01 16.72
CA ARG A 124 -30.63 -15.45 16.84
C ARG A 124 -31.29 -14.88 18.07
N ALA A 125 -32.61 -14.83 18.05
CA ALA A 125 -33.39 -14.40 19.21
C ALA A 125 -33.02 -15.24 20.45
N GLY A 126 -32.76 -14.56 21.56
CA GLY A 126 -32.33 -15.18 22.81
C GLY A 126 -30.83 -15.34 22.99
N GLU A 127 -30.02 -15.12 21.95
CA GLU A 127 -28.56 -15.07 22.07
C GLU A 127 -28.12 -13.65 22.47
N THR A 128 -27.35 -13.53 23.55
CA THR A 128 -26.92 -12.26 24.14
C THR A 128 -25.42 -12.01 23.96
N THR A 129 -24.66 -13.00 23.50
CA THR A 129 -23.22 -12.91 23.27
C THR A 129 -22.85 -13.49 21.91
N TRP A 130 -21.77 -12.97 21.32
CA TRP A 130 -21.21 -13.51 20.07
C TRP A 130 -20.85 -14.98 20.21
N ARG A 131 -20.39 -15.39 21.40
CA ARG A 131 -19.98 -16.77 21.66
C ARG A 131 -21.12 -17.77 21.50
N GLN A 132 -22.32 -17.44 21.99
CA GLN A 132 -23.50 -18.29 21.83
C GLN A 132 -23.84 -18.50 20.35
N SER A 133 -23.79 -17.44 19.54
CA SER A 133 -24.00 -17.52 18.09
C SER A 133 -22.94 -18.40 17.42
N CYS A 134 -21.67 -18.19 17.72
CA CYS A 134 -20.56 -18.95 17.15
C CYS A 134 -20.62 -20.43 17.54
N ASP A 135 -20.86 -20.75 18.80
CA ASP A 135 -20.97 -22.16 19.27
C ASP A 135 -22.14 -22.88 18.58
N ARG A 136 -23.28 -22.21 18.41
CA ARG A 136 -24.42 -22.73 17.65
C ARG A 136 -24.05 -22.95 16.18
N GLU A 137 -23.44 -22.00 15.53
CA GLU A 137 -23.05 -22.13 14.12
C GLU A 137 -22.03 -23.24 13.90
N VAL A 138 -21.03 -23.37 14.75
CA VAL A 138 -20.05 -24.46 14.72
C VAL A 138 -20.76 -25.82 14.91
N GLY A 139 -21.67 -25.92 15.89
CA GLY A 139 -22.46 -27.12 16.11
C GLY A 139 -23.33 -27.49 14.91
N MET A 140 -23.91 -26.48 14.26
CA MET A 140 -24.73 -26.65 13.06
C MET A 140 -23.91 -27.19 11.88
N VAL A 141 -22.75 -26.60 11.63
CA VAL A 141 -21.87 -27.03 10.52
C VAL A 141 -21.36 -28.45 10.71
N ARG A 142 -21.11 -28.87 11.98
CA ARG A 142 -20.68 -30.24 12.30
C ARG A 142 -21.77 -31.29 12.19
N SER A 143 -23.01 -30.91 12.40
CA SER A 143 -24.17 -31.83 12.40
C SER A 143 -25.03 -31.75 11.14
N ARG A 144 -24.85 -30.68 10.35
CA ARG A 144 -25.65 -30.39 9.16
C ARG A 144 -24.75 -29.76 8.09
N VAL A 145 -25.29 -28.85 7.27
CA VAL A 145 -24.54 -28.10 6.24
C VAL A 145 -24.49 -26.62 6.61
N GLY A 146 -23.34 -26.01 6.35
CA GLY A 146 -23.15 -24.57 6.45
C GLY A 146 -22.75 -23.96 5.09
N VAL A 147 -23.04 -22.68 4.92
CA VAL A 147 -22.61 -21.86 3.76
C VAL A 147 -21.72 -20.74 4.28
N CYS A 148 -20.57 -20.55 3.65
CA CYS A 148 -19.65 -19.46 3.96
C CYS A 148 -19.39 -18.65 2.69
N ASP A 149 -19.57 -17.32 2.75
CA ASP A 149 -19.21 -16.41 1.67
C ASP A 149 -17.70 -16.16 1.69
N VAL A 150 -16.99 -16.69 0.72
CA VAL A 150 -15.54 -16.54 0.55
C VAL A 150 -15.15 -15.51 -0.53
N SER A 151 -16.10 -14.66 -0.94
CA SER A 151 -15.88 -13.64 -1.97
C SER A 151 -14.77 -12.66 -1.60
N THR A 152 -14.51 -12.45 -0.31
CA THR A 152 -13.52 -11.49 0.17
C THR A 152 -12.08 -11.99 0.07
N LEU A 153 -11.85 -13.29 -0.07
CA LEU A 153 -10.51 -13.85 -0.27
C LEU A 153 -9.92 -13.32 -1.58
N GLY A 154 -8.61 -13.10 -1.63
CA GLY A 154 -7.93 -12.78 -2.88
C GLY A 154 -8.03 -13.95 -3.88
N LYS A 155 -8.08 -13.65 -5.17
CA LYS A 155 -8.02 -14.61 -6.26
C LYS A 155 -7.02 -14.11 -7.27
N ILE A 156 -6.01 -14.94 -7.55
CA ILE A 156 -4.97 -14.66 -8.53
C ILE A 156 -5.02 -15.77 -9.57
N ASP A 157 -5.18 -15.40 -10.83
CA ASP A 157 -5.14 -16.33 -11.96
C ASP A 157 -3.69 -16.40 -12.46
N VAL A 158 -3.11 -17.60 -12.43
CA VAL A 158 -1.75 -17.87 -12.89
C VAL A 158 -1.84 -18.76 -14.13
N GLN A 159 -1.34 -18.25 -15.25
CA GLN A 159 -1.40 -18.90 -16.54
C GLN A 159 -0.03 -18.91 -17.22
N GLY A 160 0.25 -19.97 -17.94
CA GLY A 160 1.47 -20.12 -18.74
C GLY A 160 1.96 -21.56 -18.74
N PRO A 161 2.77 -21.95 -19.71
CA PRO A 161 3.34 -23.30 -19.80
C PRO A 161 4.12 -23.69 -18.54
N ASP A 162 4.74 -22.71 -17.88
CA ASP A 162 5.54 -22.92 -16.67
C ASP A 162 4.80 -22.58 -15.36
N ALA A 163 3.49 -22.32 -15.41
CA ALA A 163 2.70 -21.93 -14.23
C ALA A 163 2.83 -22.92 -13.07
N ALA A 164 2.90 -24.23 -13.36
CA ALA A 164 3.08 -25.26 -12.34
C ALA A 164 4.47 -25.16 -11.67
N ALA A 165 5.53 -24.97 -12.44
CA ALA A 165 6.90 -24.80 -11.94
C ALA A 165 7.06 -23.48 -11.16
N PHE A 166 6.41 -22.42 -11.60
CA PHE A 166 6.36 -21.15 -10.89
C PHE A 166 5.68 -21.31 -9.52
N LEU A 167 4.56 -22.03 -9.46
CA LEU A 167 3.86 -22.27 -8.19
C LEU A 167 4.65 -23.19 -7.25
N ASP A 168 5.42 -24.13 -7.75
CA ASP A 168 6.36 -24.92 -6.93
C ASP A 168 7.49 -24.05 -6.36
N PHE A 169 7.86 -22.97 -7.05
CA PHE A 169 8.86 -22.03 -6.55
C PHE A 169 8.33 -21.11 -5.44
N VAL A 170 7.09 -20.64 -5.54
CA VAL A 170 6.54 -19.66 -4.57
C VAL A 170 5.86 -20.31 -3.37
N TYR A 171 5.43 -21.59 -3.48
CA TYR A 171 4.80 -22.32 -2.38
C TYR A 171 5.72 -23.38 -1.79
N THR A 172 5.53 -23.70 -0.52
CA THR A 172 6.23 -24.82 0.12
C THR A 172 5.70 -26.19 -0.32
N ASN A 173 4.52 -26.21 -0.94
CA ASN A 173 3.84 -27.42 -1.41
C ASN A 173 4.07 -27.59 -2.91
N THR A 174 4.26 -28.83 -3.35
CA THR A 174 4.45 -29.14 -4.78
C THR A 174 3.13 -29.02 -5.53
N MET A 175 2.93 -27.96 -6.29
CA MET A 175 1.70 -27.71 -7.06
C MET A 175 1.70 -28.39 -8.42
N SER A 176 2.87 -28.67 -8.99
CA SER A 176 3.02 -29.38 -10.29
C SER A 176 2.39 -30.77 -10.29
N THR A 177 2.36 -31.44 -9.15
CA THR A 177 1.74 -32.77 -9.00
C THR A 177 0.22 -32.73 -8.74
N LEU A 178 -0.38 -31.54 -8.70
CA LEU A 178 -1.82 -31.37 -8.51
C LEU A 178 -2.55 -31.76 -9.81
N PRO A 179 -3.46 -32.74 -9.82
CA PRO A 179 -4.24 -33.06 -11.01
C PRO A 179 -5.20 -31.94 -11.41
N VAL A 180 -5.50 -31.80 -12.69
CA VAL A 180 -6.54 -30.89 -13.18
C VAL A 180 -7.89 -31.18 -12.49
N GLY A 181 -8.61 -30.15 -12.12
CA GLY A 181 -9.88 -30.23 -11.37
C GLY A 181 -9.72 -30.50 -9.86
N LYS A 182 -8.51 -30.48 -9.34
CA LYS A 182 -8.22 -30.64 -7.90
C LYS A 182 -7.71 -29.34 -7.28
N VAL A 183 -7.80 -29.30 -5.95
CA VAL A 183 -7.36 -28.17 -5.13
C VAL A 183 -6.38 -28.69 -4.08
N ARG A 184 -5.34 -27.91 -3.82
CA ARG A 184 -4.36 -28.14 -2.76
C ARG A 184 -4.20 -26.88 -1.93
N TYR A 185 -4.16 -27.05 -0.61
CA TYR A 185 -3.77 -26.00 0.32
C TYR A 185 -2.27 -25.81 0.28
N GLY A 186 -1.80 -24.56 0.36
CA GLY A 186 -0.38 -24.23 0.31
C GLY A 186 -0.01 -23.09 1.25
N LEU A 187 1.25 -23.11 1.66
CA LEU A 187 1.87 -22.06 2.46
C LEU A 187 2.91 -21.32 1.61
N MET A 188 2.87 -20.00 1.65
CA MET A 188 3.87 -19.12 1.10
C MET A 188 4.70 -18.54 2.23
N LEU A 189 6.03 -18.63 2.12
CA LEU A 189 6.96 -18.16 3.12
C LEU A 189 7.69 -16.92 2.64
N ARG A 190 8.12 -16.12 3.60
CA ARG A 190 9.11 -15.06 3.41
C ARG A 190 10.52 -15.69 3.40
N GLU A 191 11.51 -14.92 2.99
CA GLU A 191 12.92 -15.32 2.95
C GLU A 191 13.48 -15.73 4.33
N ASP A 192 12.91 -15.20 5.40
CA ASP A 192 13.27 -15.53 6.79
C ASP A 192 12.55 -16.79 7.31
N GLY A 193 11.76 -17.45 6.48
CA GLY A 193 11.03 -18.68 6.80
C GLY A 193 9.70 -18.49 7.52
N HIS A 194 9.30 -17.23 7.81
CA HIS A 194 7.98 -16.98 8.38
C HIS A 194 6.89 -17.06 7.32
N VAL A 195 5.70 -17.52 7.73
CA VAL A 195 4.54 -17.57 6.86
C VAL A 195 4.16 -16.15 6.42
N MET A 196 4.14 -15.94 5.11
CA MET A 196 3.69 -14.69 4.50
C MET A 196 2.19 -14.72 4.28
N ASP A 197 1.68 -15.81 3.72
CA ASP A 197 0.26 -16.07 3.51
C ASP A 197 -0.01 -17.56 3.32
N ASP A 198 -1.27 -17.92 3.39
CA ASP A 198 -1.75 -19.27 3.12
C ASP A 198 -2.98 -19.19 2.21
N GLY A 199 -3.26 -20.29 1.52
CA GLY A 199 -4.41 -20.32 0.63
C GLY A 199 -4.57 -21.64 -0.11
N THR A 200 -5.52 -21.66 -1.02
CA THR A 200 -5.75 -22.81 -1.88
C THR A 200 -5.30 -22.53 -3.29
N CYS A 201 -4.71 -23.53 -3.92
CA CYS A 201 -4.35 -23.54 -5.33
C CYS A 201 -5.23 -24.56 -6.06
N ALA A 202 -6.08 -24.08 -6.96
CA ALA A 202 -6.96 -24.90 -7.79
C ALA A 202 -6.38 -25.00 -9.20
N ARG A 203 -6.06 -26.20 -9.66
CA ARG A 203 -5.66 -26.44 -11.06
C ARG A 203 -6.90 -26.60 -11.91
N ILE A 204 -7.20 -25.59 -12.73
CA ILE A 204 -8.41 -25.57 -13.60
C ILE A 204 -8.11 -25.98 -15.03
N GLY A 205 -6.84 -25.98 -15.42
CA GLY A 205 -6.35 -26.41 -16.72
C GLY A 205 -4.92 -26.96 -16.65
N GLU A 206 -4.39 -27.47 -17.75
CA GLU A 206 -3.01 -27.98 -17.77
C GLU A 206 -2.00 -26.87 -17.40
N THR A 207 -2.26 -25.65 -17.87
CA THR A 207 -1.39 -24.47 -17.72
C THR A 207 -2.08 -23.33 -16.94
N GLN A 208 -3.17 -23.62 -16.22
CA GLN A 208 -3.94 -22.58 -15.54
C GLN A 208 -4.29 -22.98 -14.12
N PHE A 209 -4.02 -22.09 -13.17
CA PHE A 209 -4.30 -22.24 -11.75
C PHE A 209 -4.98 -20.99 -11.21
N VAL A 210 -5.93 -21.20 -10.30
CA VAL A 210 -6.51 -20.11 -9.49
C VAL A 210 -6.02 -20.26 -8.06
N VAL A 211 -5.32 -19.26 -7.59
CA VAL A 211 -4.75 -19.20 -6.24
C VAL A 211 -5.62 -18.29 -5.39
N THR A 212 -6.00 -18.74 -4.19
CA THR A 212 -6.64 -17.89 -3.19
C THR A 212 -5.63 -17.39 -2.18
N THR A 213 -5.90 -16.23 -1.60
CA THR A 213 -5.09 -15.61 -0.54
C THR A 213 -5.97 -15.18 0.63
N THR A 214 -5.35 -14.91 1.77
CA THR A 214 -6.03 -14.18 2.84
C THR A 214 -6.56 -12.85 2.32
N THR A 215 -7.74 -12.44 2.78
CA THR A 215 -8.44 -11.23 2.31
C THR A 215 -7.54 -9.98 2.35
N ALA A 216 -6.84 -9.78 3.47
CA ALA A 216 -5.98 -8.60 3.65
C ALA A 216 -4.63 -8.72 2.91
N ALA A 217 -4.18 -9.93 2.58
CA ALA A 217 -2.87 -10.16 1.99
C ALA A 217 -2.88 -10.22 0.46
N ALA A 218 -4.03 -10.13 -0.21
CA ALA A 218 -4.13 -10.27 -1.66
C ALA A 218 -3.13 -9.40 -2.45
N GLY A 219 -3.01 -8.13 -2.08
CA GLY A 219 -2.06 -7.21 -2.72
C GLY A 219 -0.59 -7.52 -2.40
N LEU A 220 -0.30 -8.04 -1.20
CA LEU A 220 1.04 -8.44 -0.81
C LEU A 220 1.48 -9.68 -1.59
N VAL A 221 0.61 -10.68 -1.67
CA VAL A 221 0.87 -11.91 -2.43
C VAL A 221 1.06 -11.61 -3.91
N MET A 222 0.23 -10.75 -4.50
CA MET A 222 0.38 -10.34 -5.90
C MET A 222 1.73 -9.69 -6.16
N LYS A 223 2.17 -8.75 -5.32
CA LYS A 223 3.49 -8.13 -5.43
C LYS A 223 4.63 -9.14 -5.31
N GLN A 224 4.51 -10.12 -4.41
CA GLN A 224 5.52 -11.17 -4.25
C GLN A 224 5.58 -12.07 -5.49
N MET A 225 4.43 -12.44 -6.05
CA MET A 225 4.39 -13.24 -7.28
C MET A 225 4.96 -12.47 -8.47
N GLU A 226 4.62 -11.18 -8.63
CA GLU A 226 5.21 -10.33 -9.68
C GLU A 226 6.72 -10.20 -9.51
N PHE A 227 7.21 -9.98 -8.29
CA PHE A 227 8.65 -9.94 -8.02
C PHE A 227 9.32 -11.28 -8.33
N ALA A 228 8.71 -12.39 -7.91
CA ALA A 228 9.23 -13.73 -8.21
C ALA A 228 9.30 -13.99 -9.71
N ALA A 229 8.26 -13.67 -10.46
CA ALA A 229 8.22 -13.87 -11.91
C ALA A 229 9.21 -12.96 -12.66
N GLN A 230 9.31 -11.68 -12.28
CA GLN A 230 10.11 -10.71 -13.04
C GLN A 230 11.59 -10.70 -12.66
N VAL A 231 11.94 -11.06 -11.42
CA VAL A 231 13.28 -10.88 -10.87
C VAL A 231 13.95 -12.21 -10.50
N LEU A 232 13.23 -13.09 -9.80
CA LEU A 232 13.82 -14.34 -9.31
C LEU A 232 13.78 -15.47 -10.35
N ARG A 233 12.71 -15.54 -11.11
CA ARG A 233 12.49 -16.58 -12.15
C ARG A 233 12.01 -15.98 -13.48
N PRO A 234 12.77 -15.02 -14.05
CA PRO A 234 12.43 -14.43 -15.35
C PRO A 234 12.55 -15.41 -16.52
N ASP A 235 13.04 -16.62 -16.26
CA ASP A 235 13.16 -17.74 -17.18
C ASP A 235 11.86 -18.51 -17.40
N LEU A 236 10.85 -18.31 -16.55
CA LEU A 236 9.55 -18.99 -16.62
C LEU A 236 8.51 -18.14 -17.37
N ASP A 237 7.70 -18.82 -18.22
CA ASP A 237 6.62 -18.24 -19.02
C ASP A 237 5.23 -18.65 -18.47
#